data_78da53507a6557f91a997d1a2a936b3e
#
_entry.id   78da53507a6557f91a997d1a2a936b3e
#
_cell.length_a   1.000
_cell.length_b   1.000
_cell.length_c   1.000
_cell.angle_alpha   90.00
_cell.angle_beta   90.00
_cell.angle_gamma   90.00
#
_symmetry.space_group_name_H-M   'P 1'
#
loop_
_entity.id
_entity.type
_entity.pdbx_description
1 polymer ?
#
loop_
_entity_poly.entity_id
_entity_poly.type
_entity_poly.pdbx_seq_one_letter_code
_entity_poly.pdbx_strand_id
1 'polypeptide(L)'
;MPQDTFTIRLLSHELNDTLKGGKVNKINQPTKEELSLSIYTGKRTLKLTINANASDCGVYFTDDTRQNPLVAPNFCMLLRKYLQGAEILSVTTPGFERILIFRFLCFSDFSSGERELHVEIMGKYSNVILTEQGAILGALKTTMLDENCKRAILPGAKYALPAPQDKVNPSDLNALKRLFSVAPEGDLAHFLFTHVSGLAPVTAEQLIDHFTGGDFAEYLHNSIFSDEISPCVSEKNGVPVDFFARSVKGAIPFETISEAQHYFYGKRRIKKSFEALLRKLSGAVSAAKKKQEKRLAQILDKRRECADAETNRIKGELLTANLYAVGRGMKSCELNNYYDGSTMKIALDERLTPAQNAQSYYKKYRKQKRTLEILQTQEEELRSELEYSISLLAALSSADNEEDLECLSEELRLSGLLPAPTERRKKVQTEFPFRRFEKDGFEIFSGRNNLQNGRLVRSSSPDDIWLHAQKYHSAHVVIKTHSRPVPDEVLLYAAQICAKYSDGKLGGRIPIDYCPVKNVKKPPKTRAGFVIYNEYKTILAEPLSENK
;
A
#
# COMPACT_ATOMS: atom_id res chain seq x y z
N MET A 1 0.78 -12.15 18.94
CA MET A 1 0.82 -13.02 17.75
C MET A 1 -0.35 -13.96 17.84
N PRO A 2 -1.19 -14.04 16.81
CA PRO A 2 -2.42 -14.83 16.88
C PRO A 2 -2.23 -16.36 16.90
N GLN A 3 -1.01 -16.85 16.74
CA GLN A 3 -0.72 -18.30 16.74
C GLN A 3 0.16 -18.67 17.92
N ASP A 4 -0.47 -19.14 18.97
CA ASP A 4 0.20 -19.81 20.08
C ASP A 4 0.15 -21.35 19.90
N THR A 5 0.76 -22.07 20.82
CA THR A 5 0.81 -23.53 20.74
C THR A 5 -0.57 -24.17 20.88
N PHE A 6 -1.46 -23.54 21.65
CA PHE A 6 -2.85 -23.97 21.79
C PHE A 6 -3.57 -23.99 20.44
N THR A 7 -3.50 -22.88 19.70
CA THR A 7 -4.08 -22.76 18.36
C THR A 7 -3.43 -23.74 17.37
N ILE A 8 -2.09 -23.91 17.41
CA ILE A 8 -1.37 -24.80 16.51
C ILE A 8 -1.73 -26.27 16.77
N ARG A 9 -1.93 -26.68 18.04
CA ARG A 9 -2.38 -28.03 18.37
C ARG A 9 -3.73 -28.32 17.74
N LEU A 10 -4.71 -27.44 17.94
CA LEU A 10 -6.04 -27.62 17.37
C LEU A 10 -6.02 -27.60 15.82
N LEU A 11 -5.21 -26.70 15.23
CA LEU A 11 -4.99 -26.68 13.79
C LEU A 11 -4.37 -27.98 13.27
N SER A 12 -3.46 -28.62 14.05
CA SER A 12 -2.86 -29.89 13.63
C SER A 12 -3.89 -31.02 13.52
N HIS A 13 -4.89 -31.05 14.41
CA HIS A 13 -6.01 -32.00 14.34
C HIS A 13 -6.87 -31.73 13.09
N GLU A 14 -7.28 -30.49 12.86
CA GLU A 14 -8.05 -30.09 11.67
C GLU A 14 -7.32 -30.47 10.37
N LEU A 15 -6.03 -30.16 10.28
CA LEU A 15 -5.21 -30.47 9.10
C LEU A 15 -5.02 -31.99 8.93
N ASN A 16 -4.81 -32.74 10.03
CA ASN A 16 -4.68 -34.17 9.97
C ASN A 16 -5.95 -34.85 9.45
N ASP A 17 -7.11 -34.48 9.98
CA ASP A 17 -8.41 -35.06 9.58
C ASP A 17 -8.74 -34.73 8.11
N THR A 18 -8.32 -33.57 7.65
CA THR A 18 -8.57 -33.12 6.27
C THR A 18 -7.58 -33.69 5.26
N LEU A 19 -6.29 -33.88 5.63
CA LEU A 19 -5.21 -34.16 4.69
C LEU A 19 -4.69 -35.59 4.72
N LYS A 20 -4.96 -36.35 5.77
CA LYS A 20 -4.49 -37.76 5.91
C LYS A 20 -4.95 -38.61 4.71
N GLY A 21 -4.03 -39.34 4.09
CA GLY A 21 -4.25 -40.13 2.86
C GLY A 21 -4.25 -39.28 1.58
N GLY A 22 -4.12 -37.95 1.70
CA GLY A 22 -4.06 -37.04 0.55
C GLY A 22 -2.72 -37.09 -0.19
N LYS A 23 -2.73 -36.91 -1.52
CA LYS A 23 -1.54 -36.91 -2.39
C LYS A 23 -1.14 -35.52 -2.83
N VAL A 24 0.15 -35.21 -2.75
CA VAL A 24 0.72 -33.94 -3.17
C VAL A 24 0.85 -33.86 -4.68
N ASN A 25 -0.03 -33.14 -5.36
CA ASN A 25 -0.03 -33.00 -6.82
C ASN A 25 0.96 -31.96 -7.33
N LYS A 26 1.03 -30.80 -6.64
CA LYS A 26 1.85 -29.67 -7.11
C LYS A 26 2.41 -28.89 -5.94
N ILE A 27 3.65 -28.45 -6.09
CA ILE A 27 4.32 -27.58 -5.11
C ILE A 27 4.80 -26.31 -5.81
N ASN A 28 4.46 -25.15 -5.27
CA ASN A 28 4.88 -23.85 -5.73
C ASN A 28 5.46 -23.03 -4.57
N GLN A 29 6.28 -22.05 -4.90
CA GLN A 29 6.84 -21.08 -3.95
C GLN A 29 6.66 -19.67 -4.53
N PRO A 30 5.49 -19.04 -4.30
CA PRO A 30 5.17 -17.72 -4.87
C PRO A 30 6.11 -16.61 -4.39
N THR A 31 6.58 -16.68 -3.15
CA THR A 31 7.54 -15.74 -2.56
C THR A 31 8.69 -16.48 -1.88
N LYS A 32 9.71 -15.73 -1.43
CA LYS A 32 10.86 -16.34 -0.72
C LYS A 32 10.46 -17.10 0.54
N GLU A 33 9.36 -16.74 1.19
CA GLU A 33 8.95 -17.26 2.49
C GLU A 33 7.60 -17.98 2.48
N GLU A 34 7.00 -18.18 1.30
CA GLU A 34 5.69 -18.80 1.17
C GLU A 34 5.71 -19.99 0.20
N LEU A 35 5.12 -21.09 0.65
CA LEU A 35 4.89 -22.31 -0.12
C LEU A 35 3.39 -22.52 -0.36
N SER A 36 3.04 -23.13 -1.47
CA SER A 36 1.68 -23.56 -1.79
C SER A 36 1.71 -25.00 -2.29
N LEU A 37 1.04 -25.88 -1.57
CA LEU A 37 0.90 -27.31 -1.89
C LEU A 37 -0.52 -27.57 -2.38
N SER A 38 -0.67 -28.14 -3.58
CA SER A 38 -1.96 -28.65 -4.08
C SER A 38 -2.04 -30.13 -3.72
N ILE A 39 -3.02 -30.49 -2.89
CA ILE A 39 -3.16 -31.82 -2.30
C ILE A 39 -4.52 -32.39 -2.73
N TYR A 40 -4.52 -33.58 -3.33
CA TYR A 40 -5.74 -34.30 -3.69
C TYR A 40 -6.14 -35.24 -2.56
N THR A 41 -7.31 -35.04 -1.99
CA THR A 41 -7.82 -35.79 -0.82
C THR A 41 -8.77 -36.93 -1.19
N GLY A 42 -8.72 -37.42 -2.45
CA GLY A 42 -9.66 -38.43 -2.94
C GLY A 42 -10.99 -37.89 -3.43
N LYS A 43 -11.44 -36.76 -2.94
CA LYS A 43 -12.70 -36.07 -3.33
C LYS A 43 -12.45 -34.75 -4.06
N ARG A 44 -11.55 -33.93 -3.57
CA ARG A 44 -11.25 -32.60 -4.12
C ARG A 44 -9.77 -32.28 -3.98
N THR A 45 -9.29 -31.31 -4.75
CA THR A 45 -7.94 -30.77 -4.60
C THR A 45 -8.01 -29.55 -3.70
N LEU A 46 -7.29 -29.58 -2.58
CA LEU A 46 -7.13 -28.47 -1.65
C LEU A 46 -5.78 -27.78 -1.91
N LYS A 47 -5.75 -26.48 -1.73
CA LYS A 47 -4.52 -25.70 -1.80
C LYS A 47 -4.13 -25.25 -0.39
N LEU A 48 -3.07 -25.84 0.14
CA LEU A 48 -2.48 -25.50 1.43
C LEU A 48 -1.41 -24.44 1.24
N THR A 49 -1.56 -23.30 1.91
CA THR A 49 -0.53 -22.26 2.01
C THR A 49 0.24 -22.44 3.30
N ILE A 50 1.57 -22.45 3.21
CA ILE A 50 2.50 -22.42 4.33
C ILE A 50 3.32 -21.14 4.21
N ASN A 51 3.16 -20.22 5.14
CA ASN A 51 3.86 -18.94 5.15
C ASN A 51 4.78 -18.85 6.36
N ALA A 52 6.08 -18.70 6.13
CA ALA A 52 7.10 -18.53 7.16
C ALA A 52 7.59 -17.07 7.29
N ASN A 53 6.78 -16.10 6.82
CA ASN A 53 7.10 -14.68 6.97
C ASN A 53 6.98 -14.25 8.44
N ALA A 54 7.88 -13.37 8.88
CA ALA A 54 7.94 -12.94 10.28
C ALA A 54 6.64 -12.33 10.82
N SER A 55 5.88 -11.63 9.99
CA SER A 55 4.67 -10.90 10.41
C SER A 55 3.37 -11.64 10.10
N ASP A 56 3.39 -12.60 9.15
CA ASP A 56 2.19 -13.25 8.63
C ASP A 56 2.39 -14.78 8.53
N CYS A 57 3.19 -15.35 9.46
CA CYS A 57 3.41 -16.80 9.49
C CYS A 57 2.11 -17.55 9.78
N GLY A 58 1.90 -18.68 9.08
CA GLY A 58 0.69 -19.50 9.25
C GLY A 58 0.56 -20.62 8.23
N VAL A 59 -0.39 -21.51 8.50
CA VAL A 59 -0.73 -22.66 7.63
C VAL A 59 -2.23 -22.73 7.50
N TYR A 60 -2.75 -22.59 6.28
CA TYR A 60 -4.19 -22.54 6.02
C TYR A 60 -4.53 -22.90 4.57
N PHE A 61 -5.76 -23.34 4.34
CA PHE A 61 -6.29 -23.56 3.01
C PHE A 61 -6.69 -22.23 2.34
N THR A 62 -6.54 -22.13 1.03
CA THR A 62 -6.92 -20.96 0.25
C THR A 62 -7.24 -21.33 -1.19
N ASP A 63 -8.21 -20.64 -1.79
CA ASP A 63 -8.48 -20.73 -3.22
C ASP A 63 -7.75 -19.63 -4.01
N ASP A 64 -7.06 -18.72 -3.34
CA ASP A 64 -6.33 -17.63 -3.95
C ASP A 64 -5.29 -18.13 -4.95
N THR A 65 -5.25 -17.50 -6.11
CA THR A 65 -4.25 -17.77 -7.13
C THR A 65 -3.14 -16.72 -7.04
N ARG A 66 -1.90 -17.17 -6.82
CA ARG A 66 -0.73 -16.30 -6.78
C ARG A 66 0.16 -16.48 -8.00
N GLN A 67 0.78 -15.40 -8.43
CA GLN A 67 1.79 -15.47 -9.48
C GLN A 67 3.04 -16.14 -8.93
N ASN A 68 3.51 -17.17 -9.62
CA ASN A 68 4.77 -17.83 -9.31
C ASN A 68 5.92 -17.12 -10.05
N PRO A 69 7.14 -17.12 -9.50
CA PRO A 69 8.31 -16.65 -10.21
C PRO A 69 8.55 -17.51 -11.46
N LEU A 70 9.15 -16.92 -12.50
CA LEU A 70 9.48 -17.61 -13.76
C LEU A 70 10.41 -18.80 -13.52
N VAL A 71 11.34 -18.66 -12.58
CA VAL A 71 12.25 -19.72 -12.15
C VAL A 71 11.90 -20.11 -10.71
N ALA A 72 11.61 -21.38 -10.48
CA ALA A 72 11.29 -21.86 -9.15
C ALA A 72 12.52 -21.80 -8.23
N PRO A 73 12.39 -21.31 -6.98
CA PRO A 73 13.49 -21.31 -6.01
C PRO A 73 14.01 -22.72 -5.71
N ASN A 74 15.28 -22.82 -5.29
CA ASN A 74 15.95 -24.10 -5.04
C ASN A 74 15.20 -24.98 -4.02
N PHE A 75 14.67 -24.39 -2.94
CA PHE A 75 13.91 -25.15 -1.95
C PHE A 75 12.61 -25.71 -2.52
N CYS A 76 11.92 -24.97 -3.40
CA CYS A 76 10.76 -25.47 -4.12
C CYS A 76 11.12 -26.68 -5.01
N MET A 77 12.25 -26.60 -5.71
CA MET A 77 12.72 -27.71 -6.55
C MET A 77 13.08 -28.94 -5.72
N LEU A 78 13.68 -28.74 -4.55
CA LEU A 78 13.97 -29.81 -3.60
C LEU A 78 12.68 -30.47 -3.09
N LEU A 79 11.68 -29.67 -2.68
CA LEU A 79 10.38 -30.20 -2.26
C LEU A 79 9.67 -30.96 -3.38
N ARG A 80 9.72 -30.46 -4.62
CA ARG A 80 9.16 -31.18 -5.79
C ARG A 80 9.85 -32.54 -5.99
N LYS A 81 11.17 -32.56 -5.90
CA LYS A 81 11.94 -33.81 -6.05
C LYS A 81 11.52 -34.87 -5.06
N TYR A 82 11.24 -34.49 -3.82
CA TYR A 82 11.04 -35.46 -2.72
C TYR A 82 9.58 -35.67 -2.32
N LEU A 83 8.71 -34.69 -2.51
CA LEU A 83 7.33 -34.71 -2.01
C LEU A 83 6.26 -34.69 -3.09
N GLN A 84 6.60 -34.47 -4.37
CA GLN A 84 5.59 -34.52 -5.43
C GLN A 84 5.14 -35.95 -5.66
N GLY A 85 3.83 -36.21 -5.60
CA GLY A 85 3.24 -37.54 -5.65
C GLY A 85 3.22 -38.28 -4.31
N ALA A 86 3.85 -37.75 -3.25
CA ALA A 86 3.86 -38.34 -1.93
C ALA A 86 2.48 -38.32 -1.27
N GLU A 87 2.20 -39.32 -0.45
CA GLU A 87 1.00 -39.44 0.37
C GLU A 87 1.24 -38.88 1.77
N ILE A 88 0.28 -38.10 2.29
CA ILE A 88 0.34 -37.58 3.67
C ILE A 88 -0.13 -38.67 4.65
N LEU A 89 0.76 -39.13 5.51
CA LEU A 89 0.45 -40.11 6.54
C LEU A 89 -0.20 -39.48 7.78
N SER A 90 0.32 -38.31 8.20
CA SER A 90 -0.20 -37.60 9.36
C SER A 90 0.26 -36.14 9.40
N VAL A 91 -0.48 -35.33 10.16
CA VAL A 91 -0.09 -33.97 10.57
C VAL A 91 -0.16 -33.92 12.09
N THR A 92 0.95 -33.61 12.76
CA THR A 92 1.06 -33.66 14.23
C THR A 92 1.88 -32.46 14.74
N THR A 93 1.90 -32.29 16.07
CA THR A 93 2.78 -31.34 16.78
C THR A 93 3.73 -32.13 17.72
N PRO A 94 5.01 -31.73 17.84
CA PRO A 94 5.93 -32.38 18.79
C PRO A 94 5.70 -31.82 20.20
N GLY A 95 4.94 -32.57 21.01
CA GLY A 95 4.57 -32.09 22.35
C GLY A 95 3.69 -30.80 22.30
N PHE A 96 3.99 -29.83 23.16
CA PHE A 96 3.28 -28.57 23.19
C PHE A 96 4.15 -27.44 22.62
N GLU A 97 4.44 -27.52 21.30
CA GLU A 97 5.30 -26.60 20.56
C GLU A 97 4.60 -25.99 19.34
N ARG A 98 5.06 -24.82 18.87
CA ARG A 98 4.51 -24.14 17.68
C ARG A 98 5.11 -24.69 16.38
N ILE A 99 5.03 -26.00 16.21
CA ILE A 99 5.58 -26.74 15.07
C ILE A 99 4.53 -27.70 14.55
N LEU A 100 4.27 -27.67 13.25
CA LEU A 100 3.51 -28.70 12.56
C LEU A 100 4.47 -29.64 11.85
N ILE A 101 4.29 -30.94 12.04
CA ILE A 101 5.06 -31.99 11.36
C ILE A 101 4.13 -32.72 10.41
N PHE A 102 4.37 -32.53 9.11
CA PHE A 102 3.71 -33.29 8.05
C PHE A 102 4.59 -34.52 7.74
N ARG A 103 4.09 -35.71 7.97
CA ARG A 103 4.76 -36.97 7.63
C ARG A 103 4.24 -37.48 6.29
N PHE A 104 5.15 -37.79 5.37
CA PHE A 104 4.85 -38.22 4.02
C PHE A 104 5.41 -39.60 3.75
N LEU A 105 4.65 -40.45 3.06
CA LEU A 105 5.15 -41.64 2.40
C LEU A 105 5.51 -41.27 0.96
N CYS A 106 6.79 -41.37 0.65
CA CYS A 106 7.33 -40.99 -0.65
C CYS A 106 7.70 -42.23 -1.44
N PHE A 107 7.27 -42.23 -2.70
CA PHE A 107 7.59 -43.33 -3.63
C PHE A 107 8.51 -42.77 -4.71
N SER A 108 9.61 -43.42 -5.00
CA SER A 108 10.46 -43.21 -6.16
C SER A 108 10.76 -44.55 -6.83
N ASP A 109 11.21 -44.50 -8.08
CA ASP A 109 11.50 -45.73 -8.86
C ASP A 109 12.51 -46.67 -8.18
N PHE A 110 13.25 -46.16 -7.21
CA PHE A 110 14.35 -46.90 -6.54
C PHE A 110 14.24 -47.01 -5.02
N SER A 111 13.33 -46.26 -4.37
CA SER A 111 13.17 -46.32 -2.90
C SER A 111 11.82 -45.78 -2.46
N SER A 112 11.22 -46.44 -1.48
CA SER A 112 10.10 -45.85 -0.70
C SER A 112 10.65 -45.50 0.69
N GLY A 113 10.21 -44.34 1.22
CA GLY A 113 10.67 -43.91 2.53
C GLY A 113 9.78 -42.79 3.10
N GLU A 114 9.83 -42.66 4.43
CA GLU A 114 9.13 -41.59 5.11
C GLU A 114 10.00 -40.33 5.16
N ARG A 115 9.36 -39.18 4.92
CA ARG A 115 9.95 -37.85 5.09
C ARG A 115 9.06 -36.97 5.92
N GLU A 116 9.66 -36.03 6.63
CA GLU A 116 8.94 -35.10 7.47
C GLU A 116 9.22 -33.66 7.02
N LEU A 117 8.14 -32.90 6.90
CA LEU A 117 8.20 -31.45 6.67
C LEU A 117 7.82 -30.78 7.98
N HIS A 118 8.82 -30.20 8.64
CA HIS A 118 8.64 -29.42 9.86
C HIS A 118 8.34 -27.98 9.51
N VAL A 119 7.17 -27.50 9.92
CA VAL A 119 6.74 -26.12 9.74
C VAL A 119 6.77 -25.42 11.09
N GLU A 120 7.79 -24.62 11.33
CA GLU A 120 8.01 -23.87 12.56
C GLU A 120 7.34 -22.50 12.47
N ILE A 121 6.40 -22.18 13.38
CA ILE A 121 5.60 -20.96 13.39
C ILE A 121 6.02 -20.08 14.57
N MET A 122 7.16 -19.37 14.41
CA MET A 122 7.85 -18.65 15.49
C MET A 122 8.19 -17.21 15.12
N GLY A 123 7.29 -16.53 14.37
CA GLY A 123 7.50 -15.16 13.92
C GLY A 123 8.75 -15.01 13.07
N LYS A 124 9.70 -14.18 13.48
CA LYS A 124 10.96 -13.97 12.74
C LYS A 124 11.82 -15.24 12.58
N TYR A 125 11.62 -16.21 13.44
CA TYR A 125 12.31 -17.50 13.40
C TYR A 125 11.49 -18.60 12.69
N SER A 126 10.34 -18.26 12.10
CA SER A 126 9.55 -19.22 11.33
C SER A 126 10.35 -19.80 10.18
N ASN A 127 10.21 -21.12 9.97
CA ASN A 127 10.95 -21.84 8.95
C ASN A 127 10.15 -23.05 8.43
N VAL A 128 10.58 -23.60 7.30
CA VAL A 128 10.09 -24.88 6.78
C VAL A 128 11.29 -25.75 6.46
N ILE A 129 11.34 -26.93 7.05
CA ILE A 129 12.52 -27.82 7.03
C ILE A 129 12.07 -29.21 6.59
N LEU A 130 12.70 -29.76 5.54
CA LEU A 130 12.48 -31.11 5.08
C LEU A 130 13.55 -32.02 5.68
N THR A 131 13.12 -33.13 6.29
CA THR A 131 14.02 -34.13 6.87
C THR A 131 13.73 -35.56 6.37
N GLU A 132 14.73 -36.39 6.42
CA GLU A 132 14.65 -37.84 6.19
C GLU A 132 15.44 -38.54 7.30
N GLN A 133 14.80 -39.44 8.04
CA GLN A 133 15.39 -40.12 9.19
C GLN A 133 16.07 -39.18 10.21
N GLY A 134 15.49 -37.99 10.41
CA GLY A 134 16.00 -36.96 11.31
C GLY A 134 17.16 -36.11 10.76
N ALA A 135 17.68 -36.40 9.56
CA ALA A 135 18.67 -35.56 8.89
C ALA A 135 18.00 -34.53 8.01
N ILE A 136 18.45 -33.28 8.04
CA ILE A 136 17.93 -32.17 7.23
C ILE A 136 18.34 -32.36 5.77
N LEU A 137 17.37 -32.48 4.86
CA LEU A 137 17.60 -32.49 3.42
C LEU A 137 17.69 -31.04 2.87
N GLY A 138 16.96 -30.14 3.47
CA GLY A 138 16.98 -28.72 3.15
C GLY A 138 15.98 -27.92 3.97
N ALA A 139 16.11 -26.60 3.91
CA ALA A 139 15.26 -25.67 4.64
C ALA A 139 14.98 -24.42 3.82
N LEU A 140 13.86 -23.76 4.12
CA LEU A 140 13.49 -22.48 3.51
C LEU A 140 14.47 -21.38 3.91
N LYS A 141 14.89 -21.39 5.20
CA LYS A 141 15.91 -20.51 5.76
C LYS A 141 17.02 -21.36 6.40
N THR A 142 18.24 -21.14 6.00
CA THR A 142 19.41 -21.82 6.55
C THR A 142 20.07 -20.99 7.64
N THR A 143 20.57 -21.63 8.68
CA THR A 143 21.27 -20.98 9.81
C THR A 143 22.51 -21.78 10.18
N MET A 144 23.63 -21.09 10.36
CA MET A 144 24.86 -21.69 10.91
C MET A 144 24.88 -21.54 12.43
N LEU A 145 25.66 -22.38 13.10
CA LEU A 145 25.98 -22.21 14.52
C LEU A 145 26.84 -20.95 14.66
N ASP A 146 26.41 -20.02 15.51
CA ASP A 146 27.19 -18.86 15.94
C ASP A 146 26.87 -18.53 17.40
N GLU A 147 27.47 -17.45 17.93
CA GLU A 147 27.26 -17.01 19.32
C GLU A 147 25.78 -16.73 19.64
N ASN A 148 24.98 -16.36 18.64
CA ASN A 148 23.57 -16.01 18.76
C ASN A 148 22.63 -17.14 18.36
N CYS A 149 23.12 -18.18 17.67
CA CYS A 149 22.33 -19.29 17.14
C CYS A 149 22.90 -20.64 17.58
N LYS A 150 22.25 -21.25 18.58
CA LYS A 150 22.63 -22.56 19.15
C LYS A 150 22.15 -23.76 18.31
N ARG A 151 21.55 -23.54 17.14
CA ARG A 151 20.90 -24.55 16.32
C ARG A 151 21.30 -24.40 14.85
N ALA A 152 21.99 -25.37 14.31
CA ALA A 152 22.31 -25.43 12.88
C ALA A 152 21.11 -25.93 12.08
N ILE A 153 20.75 -25.21 11.01
CA ILE A 153 19.73 -25.61 10.03
C ILE A 153 20.42 -25.65 8.66
N LEU A 154 21.10 -26.71 8.38
CA LEU A 154 21.88 -26.95 7.16
C LEU A 154 21.65 -28.36 6.62
N PRO A 155 21.70 -28.57 5.30
CA PRO A 155 21.65 -29.92 4.74
C PRO A 155 22.70 -30.83 5.36
N GLY A 156 22.29 -32.06 5.74
CA GLY A 156 23.12 -33.06 6.41
C GLY A 156 23.18 -32.94 7.94
N ALA A 157 22.79 -31.79 8.52
CA ALA A 157 22.72 -31.66 9.98
C ALA A 157 21.54 -32.45 10.55
N LYS A 158 21.67 -32.92 11.79
CA LYS A 158 20.55 -33.55 12.53
C LYS A 158 19.53 -32.46 12.92
N TYR A 159 18.27 -32.69 12.62
CA TYR A 159 17.20 -31.84 13.08
C TYR A 159 17.08 -31.90 14.62
N ALA A 160 16.99 -30.75 15.25
CA ALA A 160 16.72 -30.62 16.67
C ALA A 160 15.58 -29.62 16.88
N LEU A 161 14.73 -29.88 17.86
CA LEU A 161 13.70 -28.93 18.26
C LEU A 161 14.34 -27.62 18.79
N PRO A 162 13.64 -26.48 18.71
CA PRO A 162 14.06 -25.27 19.41
C PRO A 162 14.27 -25.52 20.90
N ALA A 163 15.15 -24.74 21.53
CA ALA A 163 15.37 -24.86 22.96
C ALA A 163 14.06 -24.59 23.72
N PRO A 164 13.71 -25.43 24.71
CA PRO A 164 12.52 -25.24 25.52
C PRO A 164 12.58 -23.90 26.26
N GLN A 165 11.43 -23.31 26.50
CA GLN A 165 11.30 -22.11 27.33
C GLN A 165 11.38 -22.54 28.81
N ASP A 166 11.88 -21.67 29.67
CA ASP A 166 11.86 -21.87 31.13
C ASP A 166 10.46 -21.55 31.69
N LYS A 167 9.50 -22.40 31.32
CA LYS A 167 8.07 -22.27 31.68
C LYS A 167 7.50 -23.68 31.90
N VAL A 168 6.46 -23.74 32.73
CA VAL A 168 5.77 -24.99 33.00
C VAL A 168 5.02 -25.48 31.76
N ASN A 169 5.23 -26.72 31.38
CA ASN A 169 4.49 -27.37 30.31
C ASN A 169 3.07 -27.69 30.79
N PRO A 170 2.00 -27.23 30.14
CA PRO A 170 0.63 -27.48 30.57
C PRO A 170 0.20 -28.95 30.52
N SER A 171 0.99 -29.84 29.90
CA SER A 171 0.76 -31.30 29.96
C SER A 171 1.08 -31.91 31.33
N ASP A 172 1.94 -31.28 32.13
CA ASP A 172 2.27 -31.71 33.49
C ASP A 172 1.30 -31.05 34.51
N LEU A 173 0.19 -31.76 34.80
CA LEU A 173 -0.81 -31.29 35.76
C LEU A 173 -0.21 -31.08 37.16
N ASN A 174 0.73 -31.91 37.60
CA ASN A 174 1.34 -31.76 38.91
C ASN A 174 2.24 -30.52 38.99
N ALA A 175 2.95 -30.20 37.93
CA ALA A 175 3.71 -28.95 37.83
C ALA A 175 2.79 -27.73 37.80
N LEU A 176 1.63 -27.79 37.10
CA LEU A 176 0.62 -26.73 37.13
C LEU A 176 0.05 -26.54 38.55
N LYS A 177 -0.33 -27.60 39.25
CA LYS A 177 -0.84 -27.51 40.63
C LYS A 177 0.19 -26.88 41.58
N ARG A 178 1.48 -27.22 41.46
CA ARG A 178 2.56 -26.56 42.21
C ARG A 178 2.71 -25.07 41.84
N LEU A 179 2.62 -24.74 40.55
CA LEU A 179 2.71 -23.37 40.07
C LEU A 179 1.58 -22.50 40.67
N PHE A 180 0.34 -23.00 40.64
CA PHE A 180 -0.81 -22.23 41.13
C PHE A 180 -0.91 -22.18 42.64
N SER A 181 -0.27 -23.11 43.39
CA SER A 181 -0.21 -23.00 44.85
C SER A 181 0.60 -21.79 45.36
N VAL A 182 1.44 -21.19 44.52
CA VAL A 182 2.25 -20.00 44.82
C VAL A 182 1.90 -18.81 43.93
N ALA A 183 0.77 -18.90 43.20
CA ALA A 183 0.35 -17.80 42.34
C ALA A 183 -0.03 -16.56 43.16
N PRO A 184 0.38 -15.35 42.74
CA PRO A 184 0.07 -14.12 43.44
C PRO A 184 -1.41 -13.75 43.28
N GLU A 185 -1.95 -13.06 44.29
CA GLU A 185 -3.22 -12.35 44.13
C GLU A 185 -3.02 -11.16 43.20
N GLY A 186 -3.48 -11.24 41.93
CA GLY A 186 -3.29 -10.16 40.96
C GLY A 186 -3.63 -10.57 39.54
N ASP A 187 -2.90 -10.02 38.57
CA ASP A 187 -3.11 -10.29 37.13
C ASP A 187 -2.75 -11.74 36.76
N LEU A 188 -3.74 -12.62 36.88
CA LEU A 188 -3.60 -14.05 36.59
C LEU A 188 -3.33 -14.30 35.10
N ALA A 189 -3.79 -13.43 34.17
CA ALA A 189 -3.52 -13.57 32.75
C ALA A 189 -2.04 -13.34 32.44
N HIS A 190 -1.45 -12.31 33.02
CA HIS A 190 -0.02 -12.06 32.90
C HIS A 190 0.81 -13.17 33.55
N PHE A 191 0.37 -13.70 34.70
CA PHE A 191 1.02 -14.81 35.36
C PHE A 191 1.02 -16.06 34.49
N LEU A 192 -0.13 -16.44 33.91
CA LEU A 192 -0.25 -17.55 32.96
C LEU A 192 0.69 -17.40 31.76
N PHE A 193 0.63 -16.25 31.11
CA PHE A 193 1.48 -15.96 29.96
C PHE A 193 2.97 -16.04 30.29
N THR A 194 3.35 -15.64 31.51
CA THR A 194 4.77 -15.60 31.93
C THR A 194 5.30 -16.95 32.34
N HIS A 195 4.49 -17.80 32.99
CA HIS A 195 4.95 -19.04 33.63
C HIS A 195 4.49 -20.32 32.95
N VAL A 196 3.43 -20.29 32.12
CA VAL A 196 2.95 -21.47 31.39
C VAL A 196 3.42 -21.36 29.94
N SER A 197 4.03 -22.45 29.42
CA SER A 197 4.52 -22.47 28.03
C SER A 197 3.39 -22.49 27.02
N GLY A 198 3.64 -21.89 25.86
CA GLY A 198 2.82 -22.02 24.67
C GLY A 198 1.52 -21.22 24.64
N LEU A 199 1.22 -20.39 25.62
CA LEU A 199 0.04 -19.51 25.65
C LEU A 199 0.39 -18.10 25.18
N ALA A 200 -0.50 -17.49 24.38
CA ALA A 200 -0.49 -16.06 24.11
C ALA A 200 -1.24 -15.28 25.22
N PRO A 201 -0.96 -13.98 25.43
CA PRO A 201 -1.68 -13.17 26.41
C PRO A 201 -3.21 -13.27 26.26
N VAL A 202 -3.70 -13.15 25.04
CA VAL A 202 -5.14 -13.20 24.76
C VAL A 202 -5.74 -14.58 25.05
N THR A 203 -5.03 -15.66 24.74
CA THR A 203 -5.48 -17.01 25.10
C THR A 203 -5.52 -17.22 26.62
N ALA A 204 -4.56 -16.63 27.33
CA ALA A 204 -4.56 -16.63 28.80
C ALA A 204 -5.77 -15.86 29.36
N GLU A 205 -6.07 -14.67 28.84
CA GLU A 205 -7.28 -13.89 29.21
C GLU A 205 -8.56 -14.70 28.96
N GLN A 206 -8.70 -15.32 27.78
CA GLN A 206 -9.86 -16.16 27.44
C GLN A 206 -10.06 -17.33 28.39
N LEU A 207 -8.97 -18.03 28.73
CA LEU A 207 -9.03 -19.16 29.65
C LEU A 207 -9.51 -18.74 31.05
N ILE A 208 -9.16 -17.53 31.49
CA ILE A 208 -9.61 -16.99 32.76
C ILE A 208 -11.07 -16.55 32.68
N ASP A 209 -11.48 -15.86 31.62
CA ASP A 209 -12.85 -15.39 31.44
C ASP A 209 -13.87 -16.54 31.39
N HIS A 210 -13.44 -17.73 30.95
CA HIS A 210 -14.29 -18.92 30.91
C HIS A 210 -14.19 -19.79 32.18
N PHE A 211 -13.35 -19.44 33.14
CA PHE A 211 -13.24 -20.18 34.39
C PHE A 211 -14.42 -19.87 35.32
N THR A 212 -15.22 -20.86 35.65
CA THR A 212 -16.43 -20.74 36.47
C THR A 212 -16.24 -21.21 37.91
N GLY A 213 -15.03 -21.64 38.30
CA GLY A 213 -14.69 -22.10 39.64
C GLY A 213 -14.15 -23.54 39.70
N GLY A 214 -13.60 -23.94 40.84
CA GLY A 214 -12.96 -25.25 41.04
C GLY A 214 -11.42 -25.18 41.02
N ASP A 215 -10.76 -26.33 40.79
CA ASP A 215 -9.28 -26.39 40.64
C ASP A 215 -8.87 -25.77 39.31
N PHE A 216 -8.21 -24.61 39.37
CA PHE A 216 -7.79 -23.87 38.16
C PHE A 216 -6.75 -24.63 37.36
N ALA A 217 -5.85 -25.40 37.99
CA ALA A 217 -4.87 -26.20 37.27
C ALA A 217 -5.50 -27.34 36.45
N GLU A 218 -6.51 -27.98 37.00
CA GLU A 218 -7.27 -29.03 36.29
C GLU A 218 -8.11 -28.43 35.17
N TYR A 219 -8.79 -27.31 35.44
CA TYR A 219 -9.50 -26.57 34.39
C TYR A 219 -8.59 -26.16 33.23
N LEU A 220 -7.43 -25.58 33.53
CA LEU A 220 -6.46 -25.13 32.54
C LEU A 220 -5.97 -26.31 31.69
N HIS A 221 -5.55 -27.40 32.36
CA HIS A 221 -5.09 -28.62 31.69
C HIS A 221 -6.17 -29.17 30.74
N ASN A 222 -7.39 -29.37 31.25
CA ASN A 222 -8.51 -29.89 30.47
C ASN A 222 -8.89 -28.97 29.30
N SER A 223 -8.90 -27.67 29.54
CA SER A 223 -9.22 -26.67 28.51
C SER A 223 -8.19 -26.62 27.40
N ILE A 224 -6.89 -26.70 27.72
CA ILE A 224 -5.81 -26.69 26.74
C ILE A 224 -5.82 -27.95 25.88
N PHE A 225 -6.14 -29.12 26.46
CA PHE A 225 -6.13 -30.39 25.76
C PHE A 225 -7.51 -30.82 25.23
N SER A 226 -8.57 -30.06 25.43
CA SER A 226 -9.85 -30.24 24.75
C SER A 226 -9.72 -30.00 23.24
N ASP A 227 -10.44 -30.77 22.45
CA ASP A 227 -10.48 -30.67 20.99
C ASP A 227 -11.64 -29.79 20.49
N GLU A 228 -12.38 -29.15 21.40
CA GLU A 228 -13.44 -28.23 21.04
C GLU A 228 -12.89 -26.99 20.34
N ILE A 229 -13.46 -26.66 19.19
CA ILE A 229 -13.12 -25.48 18.40
C ILE A 229 -14.38 -24.62 18.18
N SER A 230 -14.21 -23.33 18.21
CA SER A 230 -15.18 -22.31 17.76
C SER A 230 -14.43 -21.11 17.20
N PRO A 231 -13.82 -21.29 16.01
CA PRO A 231 -12.88 -20.32 15.47
C PRO A 231 -13.55 -18.99 15.18
N CYS A 232 -12.83 -17.90 15.42
CA CYS A 232 -13.35 -16.56 15.14
C CYS A 232 -12.22 -15.56 14.83
N VAL A 233 -12.60 -14.42 14.25
CA VAL A 233 -11.70 -13.31 13.93
C VAL A 233 -12.25 -12.03 14.58
N SER A 234 -11.43 -11.34 15.36
CA SER A 234 -11.75 -10.01 15.85
C SER A 234 -11.37 -8.94 14.84
N GLU A 235 -12.26 -7.96 14.68
CA GLU A 235 -12.03 -6.81 13.80
C GLU A 235 -12.12 -5.49 14.57
N LYS A 236 -11.35 -4.50 14.11
CA LYS A 236 -11.48 -3.12 14.56
C LYS A 236 -11.60 -2.24 13.32
N ASN A 237 -12.72 -1.55 13.16
CA ASN A 237 -13.02 -0.73 11.99
C ASN A 237 -12.89 -1.51 10.66
N GLY A 238 -13.45 -2.73 10.60
CA GLY A 238 -13.42 -3.58 9.40
C GLY A 238 -12.03 -4.19 9.07
N VAL A 239 -11.05 -4.02 9.95
CA VAL A 239 -9.69 -4.57 9.78
C VAL A 239 -9.47 -5.69 10.78
N PRO A 240 -9.13 -6.92 10.34
CA PRO A 240 -8.80 -8.02 11.22
C PRO A 240 -7.60 -7.70 12.11
N VAL A 241 -7.80 -7.84 13.42
CA VAL A 241 -6.78 -7.58 14.46
C VAL A 241 -6.12 -8.87 14.89
N ASP A 242 -6.94 -9.90 15.18
CA ASP A 242 -6.49 -11.20 15.66
C ASP A 242 -7.49 -12.31 15.29
N PHE A 243 -7.06 -13.58 15.34
CA PHE A 243 -7.93 -14.72 15.20
C PHE A 243 -7.69 -15.72 16.33
N PHE A 244 -8.71 -16.52 16.65
CA PHE A 244 -8.73 -17.41 17.80
C PHE A 244 -9.31 -18.76 17.41
N ALA A 245 -8.83 -19.82 18.06
CA ALA A 245 -9.38 -21.18 17.92
C ALA A 245 -10.69 -21.36 18.69
N ARG A 246 -10.98 -20.50 19.66
CA ARG A 246 -12.23 -20.47 20.44
C ARG A 246 -12.90 -19.11 20.38
N SER A 247 -14.22 -19.10 20.61
CA SER A 247 -15.05 -17.93 20.46
C SER A 247 -14.65 -16.77 21.39
N VAL A 248 -14.69 -15.55 20.86
CA VAL A 248 -14.52 -14.29 21.57
C VAL A 248 -15.77 -13.45 21.36
N LYS A 249 -16.23 -12.76 22.41
CA LYS A 249 -17.39 -11.88 22.33
C LYS A 249 -17.22 -10.79 21.27
N GLY A 250 -18.17 -10.71 20.33
CA GLY A 250 -18.16 -9.71 19.26
C GLY A 250 -17.23 -10.01 18.08
N ALA A 251 -16.58 -11.19 18.04
CA ALA A 251 -15.78 -11.63 16.90
C ALA A 251 -16.64 -12.32 15.84
N ILE A 252 -16.16 -12.35 14.60
CA ILE A 252 -16.82 -13.01 13.47
C ILE A 252 -16.53 -14.51 13.53
N PRO A 253 -17.56 -15.40 13.61
CA PRO A 253 -17.37 -16.84 13.69
C PRO A 253 -17.00 -17.46 12.33
N PHE A 254 -16.25 -18.58 12.37
CA PHE A 254 -15.89 -19.41 11.21
C PHE A 254 -16.11 -20.89 11.57
N GLU A 255 -16.20 -21.75 10.54
CA GLU A 255 -16.36 -23.19 10.75
C GLU A 255 -15.04 -23.87 11.14
N THR A 256 -13.92 -23.40 10.55
CA THR A 256 -12.59 -23.98 10.75
C THR A 256 -11.55 -22.91 11.10
N ILE A 257 -10.46 -23.34 11.78
CA ILE A 257 -9.33 -22.46 12.11
C ILE A 257 -8.65 -22.00 10.80
N SER A 258 -8.58 -22.88 9.82
CA SER A 258 -8.02 -22.56 8.50
C SER A 258 -8.80 -21.45 7.77
N GLU A 259 -10.14 -21.46 7.82
CA GLU A 259 -10.97 -20.40 7.27
C GLU A 259 -10.77 -19.06 7.99
N ALA A 260 -10.73 -19.08 9.32
CA ALA A 260 -10.43 -17.90 10.11
C ALA A 260 -9.05 -17.30 9.76
N GLN A 261 -8.02 -18.15 9.60
CA GLN A 261 -6.70 -17.74 9.15
C GLN A 261 -6.71 -17.21 7.72
N HIS A 262 -7.39 -17.88 6.80
CA HIS A 262 -7.51 -17.42 5.41
C HIS A 262 -8.13 -16.01 5.34
N TYR A 263 -9.23 -15.79 6.06
CA TYR A 263 -9.86 -14.48 6.16
C TYR A 263 -8.91 -13.43 6.74
N PHE A 264 -8.29 -13.74 7.88
CA PHE A 264 -7.37 -12.84 8.59
C PHE A 264 -6.17 -12.44 7.73
N TYR A 265 -5.44 -13.41 7.18
CA TYR A 265 -4.27 -13.14 6.36
C TYR A 265 -4.61 -12.58 4.99
N GLY A 266 -5.74 -12.99 4.40
CA GLY A 266 -6.24 -12.47 3.13
C GLY A 266 -6.52 -10.97 3.18
N LYS A 267 -7.31 -10.53 4.16
CA LYS A 267 -7.61 -9.11 4.38
C LYS A 267 -6.35 -8.28 4.66
N ARG A 268 -5.48 -8.77 5.53
CA ARG A 268 -4.21 -8.08 5.85
C ARG A 268 -3.28 -7.97 4.65
N ARG A 269 -3.20 -9.00 3.82
CA ARG A 269 -2.39 -9.01 2.60
C ARG A 269 -2.89 -7.98 1.59
N ILE A 270 -4.21 -7.94 1.33
CA ILE A 270 -4.83 -6.95 0.45
C ILE A 270 -4.46 -5.55 0.93
N LYS A 271 -4.65 -5.27 2.22
CA LYS A 271 -4.29 -3.99 2.82
C LYS A 271 -2.81 -3.64 2.65
N LYS A 272 -1.89 -4.59 2.94
CA LYS A 272 -0.45 -4.37 2.78
C LYS A 272 -0.05 -4.12 1.32
N SER A 273 -0.65 -4.87 0.37
CA SER A 273 -0.43 -4.68 -1.07
C SER A 273 -0.87 -3.29 -1.50
N PHE A 274 -2.07 -2.89 -1.10
CA PHE A 274 -2.62 -1.56 -1.34
C PHE A 274 -1.72 -0.45 -0.78
N GLU A 275 -1.34 -0.54 0.50
CA GLU A 275 -0.46 0.45 1.15
C GLU A 275 0.93 0.53 0.51
N ALA A 276 1.50 -0.61 0.12
CA ALA A 276 2.80 -0.66 -0.56
C ALA A 276 2.74 0.00 -1.95
N LEU A 277 1.69 -0.29 -2.73
CA LEU A 277 1.46 0.32 -4.03
C LEU A 277 1.20 1.81 -3.90
N LEU A 278 0.31 2.22 -3.00
CA LEU A 278 0.01 3.63 -2.70
C LEU A 278 1.28 4.41 -2.33
N ARG A 279 2.11 3.86 -1.44
CA ARG A 279 3.39 4.47 -1.04
C ARG A 279 4.34 4.63 -2.22
N LYS A 280 4.44 3.60 -3.08
CA LYS A 280 5.28 3.65 -4.29
C LYS A 280 4.81 4.74 -5.25
N LEU A 281 3.51 4.82 -5.55
CA LEU A 281 2.93 5.80 -6.47
C LEU A 281 3.07 7.22 -5.91
N SER A 282 2.70 7.42 -4.64
CA SER A 282 2.82 8.71 -3.96
C SER A 282 4.27 9.19 -3.88
N GLY A 283 5.21 8.27 -3.65
CA GLY A 283 6.64 8.59 -3.65
C GLY A 283 7.14 9.09 -5.01
N ALA A 284 6.69 8.46 -6.11
CA ALA A 284 7.06 8.88 -7.46
C ALA A 284 6.53 10.29 -7.79
N VAL A 285 5.26 10.57 -7.48
CA VAL A 285 4.65 11.87 -7.72
C VAL A 285 5.27 12.96 -6.83
N SER A 286 5.52 12.65 -5.55
CA SER A 286 6.15 13.59 -4.61
C SER A 286 7.56 13.97 -5.04
N ALA A 287 8.34 13.01 -5.55
CA ALA A 287 9.67 13.27 -6.11
C ALA A 287 9.62 14.19 -7.34
N ALA A 288 8.65 13.96 -8.24
CA ALA A 288 8.41 14.81 -9.40
C ALA A 288 8.01 16.24 -8.99
N LYS A 289 7.04 16.37 -8.07
CA LYS A 289 6.61 17.66 -7.50
C LYS A 289 7.78 18.45 -6.92
N LYS A 290 8.61 17.82 -6.08
CA LYS A 290 9.78 18.46 -5.48
C LYS A 290 10.79 18.95 -6.53
N LYS A 291 10.98 18.18 -7.62
CA LYS A 291 11.83 18.59 -8.74
C LYS A 291 11.25 19.80 -9.48
N GLN A 292 9.94 19.82 -9.69
CA GLN A 292 9.21 20.93 -10.34
C GLN A 292 9.28 22.21 -9.49
N GLU A 293 9.05 22.11 -8.17
CA GLU A 293 9.17 23.24 -7.23
C GLU A 293 10.57 23.86 -7.24
N LYS A 294 11.60 23.01 -7.20
CA LYS A 294 13.00 23.48 -7.30
C LYS A 294 13.27 24.19 -8.62
N ARG A 295 12.76 23.67 -9.75
CA ARG A 295 12.92 24.29 -11.05
C ARG A 295 12.18 25.61 -11.16
N LEU A 296 10.97 25.69 -10.56
CA LEU A 296 10.19 26.93 -10.50
C LEU A 296 10.93 28.01 -9.71
N ALA A 297 11.51 27.70 -8.57
CA ALA A 297 12.34 28.63 -7.80
C ALA A 297 13.50 29.16 -8.63
N GLN A 298 14.21 28.29 -9.37
CA GLN A 298 15.30 28.71 -10.26
C GLN A 298 14.84 29.65 -11.40
N ILE A 299 13.66 29.41 -11.96
CA ILE A 299 13.06 30.30 -12.97
C ILE A 299 12.75 31.67 -12.37
N LEU A 300 12.15 31.70 -11.19
CA LEU A 300 11.80 32.95 -10.49
C LEU A 300 13.04 33.75 -10.12
N ASP A 301 14.11 33.11 -9.66
CA ASP A 301 15.37 33.79 -9.36
C ASP A 301 16.00 34.39 -10.63
N LYS A 302 16.03 33.64 -11.74
CA LYS A 302 16.51 34.17 -13.02
C LYS A 302 15.66 35.33 -13.55
N ARG A 303 14.32 35.30 -13.31
CA ARG A 303 13.46 36.45 -13.65
C ARG A 303 13.84 37.67 -12.84
N ARG A 304 14.15 37.52 -11.54
CA ARG A 304 14.62 38.65 -10.70
C ARG A 304 15.93 39.23 -11.21
N GLU A 305 16.90 38.36 -11.59
CA GLU A 305 18.18 38.80 -12.17
C GLU A 305 17.98 39.58 -13.50
N CYS A 306 16.91 39.29 -14.23
CA CYS A 306 16.58 40.00 -15.48
C CYS A 306 15.66 41.21 -15.28
N ALA A 307 15.24 41.53 -14.05
CA ALA A 307 14.31 42.66 -13.76
C ALA A 307 14.85 44.01 -14.23
N ASP A 308 16.19 44.18 -14.27
CA ASP A 308 16.85 45.41 -14.69
C ASP A 308 16.90 45.59 -16.22
N ALA A 309 16.16 44.82 -17.01
CA ALA A 309 16.19 44.93 -18.46
C ALA A 309 15.83 46.35 -18.92
N GLU A 310 14.73 46.93 -18.43
CA GLU A 310 14.32 48.29 -18.77
C GLU A 310 15.34 49.33 -18.34
N THR A 311 15.97 49.17 -17.17
CA THR A 311 17.05 50.04 -16.72
C THR A 311 18.24 50.01 -17.68
N ASN A 312 18.57 48.87 -18.28
CA ASN A 312 19.64 48.78 -19.30
C ASN A 312 19.20 49.44 -20.62
N ARG A 313 17.92 49.41 -20.99
CA ARG A 313 17.41 50.16 -22.13
C ARG A 313 17.59 51.68 -21.90
N ILE A 314 17.13 52.17 -20.76
CA ILE A 314 17.24 53.57 -20.39
C ILE A 314 18.71 54.04 -20.36
N LYS A 315 19.62 53.24 -19.77
CA LYS A 315 21.04 53.55 -19.78
C LYS A 315 21.61 53.67 -21.20
N GLY A 316 21.20 52.75 -22.09
CA GLY A 316 21.60 52.80 -23.51
C GLY A 316 21.11 54.05 -24.23
N GLU A 317 19.84 54.46 -23.99
CA GLU A 317 19.23 55.63 -24.55
C GLU A 317 19.87 56.94 -24.06
N LEU A 318 20.07 57.06 -22.72
CA LEU A 318 20.72 58.19 -22.09
C LEU A 318 22.13 58.39 -22.61
N LEU A 319 22.93 57.30 -22.75
CA LEU A 319 24.26 57.35 -23.34
C LEU A 319 24.22 57.79 -24.81
N THR A 320 23.24 57.28 -25.60
CA THR A 320 23.12 57.61 -27.02
C THR A 320 22.72 59.09 -27.19
N ALA A 321 21.85 59.63 -26.37
CA ALA A 321 21.44 61.02 -26.42
C ALA A 321 22.54 62.02 -25.96
N ASN A 322 23.49 61.54 -25.12
CA ASN A 322 24.49 62.39 -24.51
C ASN A 322 25.92 61.98 -24.90
N LEU A 323 26.15 61.43 -26.12
CA LEU A 323 27.45 60.99 -26.58
C LEU A 323 28.52 62.07 -26.52
N TYR A 324 28.11 63.36 -26.70
CA TYR A 324 28.99 64.51 -26.66
C TYR A 324 29.49 64.86 -25.24
N ALA A 325 28.77 64.45 -24.20
CA ALA A 325 29.09 64.73 -22.80
C ALA A 325 29.94 63.63 -22.13
N VAL A 326 30.10 62.45 -22.78
CA VAL A 326 30.79 61.30 -22.25
C VAL A 326 32.14 61.09 -22.96
N GLY A 327 33.23 61.21 -22.22
CA GLY A 327 34.59 61.01 -22.74
C GLY A 327 35.00 59.54 -22.79
N ARG A 328 35.95 59.21 -23.70
CA ARG A 328 36.59 57.88 -23.73
C ARG A 328 37.47 57.66 -22.48
N GLY A 329 37.46 56.46 -21.88
CA GLY A 329 38.24 56.13 -20.68
C GLY A 329 37.60 56.46 -19.36
N MET A 330 36.34 57.00 -19.36
CA MET A 330 35.57 57.24 -18.16
C MET A 330 35.06 55.89 -17.58
N LYS A 331 35.10 55.76 -16.24
CA LYS A 331 34.54 54.61 -15.49
C LYS A 331 33.04 54.71 -15.27
N SER A 332 32.51 55.92 -15.20
CA SER A 332 31.08 56.19 -15.02
C SER A 332 30.75 57.60 -15.45
N CYS A 333 29.50 57.87 -15.79
CA CYS A 333 28.94 59.19 -16.01
C CYS A 333 27.62 59.32 -15.26
N GLU A 334 27.25 60.57 -14.95
CA GLU A 334 25.94 60.90 -14.37
C GLU A 334 25.14 61.68 -15.41
N LEU A 335 23.96 61.15 -15.78
CA LEU A 335 23.12 61.74 -16.80
C LEU A 335 21.70 61.89 -16.25
N ASN A 336 21.00 62.97 -16.66
CA ASN A 336 19.61 63.18 -16.30
C ASN A 336 18.71 62.21 -17.05
N ASN A 337 17.93 61.46 -16.29
CA ASN A 337 16.91 60.58 -16.82
C ASN A 337 15.66 61.42 -17.18
N TYR A 338 15.40 61.60 -18.45
CA TYR A 338 14.26 62.39 -18.93
C TYR A 338 12.93 61.67 -18.77
N TYR A 339 12.89 60.41 -18.30
CA TYR A 339 11.63 59.70 -18.04
C TYR A 339 11.06 60.05 -16.65
N ASP A 340 11.89 60.29 -15.65
CA ASP A 340 11.48 60.53 -14.25
C ASP A 340 12.15 61.78 -13.61
N GLY A 341 13.02 62.48 -14.35
CA GLY A 341 13.75 63.63 -13.89
C GLY A 341 14.90 63.33 -12.90
N SER A 342 15.18 62.07 -12.61
CA SER A 342 16.26 61.66 -11.69
C SER A 342 17.63 61.71 -12.37
N THR A 343 18.70 61.84 -11.56
CA THR A 343 20.07 61.65 -12.07
C THR A 343 20.48 60.18 -11.97
N MET A 344 20.84 59.59 -13.09
CA MET A 344 21.25 58.18 -13.16
C MET A 344 22.75 58.06 -13.35
N LYS A 345 23.42 57.34 -12.43
CA LYS A 345 24.81 57.00 -12.56
C LYS A 345 24.95 55.75 -13.45
N ILE A 346 25.69 55.87 -14.55
CA ILE A 346 25.88 54.81 -15.55
C ILE A 346 27.35 54.37 -15.51
N ALA A 347 27.58 53.08 -15.26
CA ALA A 347 28.91 52.50 -15.31
C ALA A 347 29.35 52.32 -16.78
N LEU A 348 30.61 52.60 -17.07
CA LEU A 348 31.19 52.50 -18.39
C LEU A 348 32.41 51.55 -18.40
N ASP A 349 32.64 50.86 -19.48
CA ASP A 349 33.89 50.16 -19.73
C ASP A 349 34.88 51.13 -20.38
N GLU A 350 36.00 51.42 -19.69
CA GLU A 350 37.04 52.38 -20.09
C GLU A 350 37.68 52.02 -21.46
N ARG A 351 37.60 50.76 -21.87
CA ARG A 351 38.19 50.28 -23.14
C ARG A 351 37.28 50.58 -24.32
N LEU A 352 36.03 50.83 -24.08
CA LEU A 352 35.00 51.07 -25.10
C LEU A 352 34.78 52.56 -25.34
N THR A 353 34.40 52.88 -26.54
CA THR A 353 33.91 54.24 -26.84
C THR A 353 32.53 54.45 -26.22
N PRO A 354 32.04 55.71 -26.00
CA PRO A 354 30.69 55.99 -25.52
C PRO A 354 29.61 55.28 -26.33
N ALA A 355 29.72 55.30 -27.66
CA ALA A 355 28.77 54.58 -28.55
C ALA A 355 28.81 53.07 -28.36
N GLN A 356 30.00 52.48 -28.14
CA GLN A 356 30.13 51.06 -27.88
C GLN A 356 29.57 50.67 -26.49
N ASN A 357 29.74 51.54 -25.49
CA ASN A 357 29.10 51.37 -24.17
C ASN A 357 27.57 51.37 -24.29
N ALA A 358 27.00 52.34 -25.05
CA ALA A 358 25.54 52.35 -25.32
C ALA A 358 25.09 51.06 -26.03
N GLN A 359 25.80 50.61 -27.04
CA GLN A 359 25.50 49.34 -27.73
C GLN A 359 25.60 48.13 -26.79
N SER A 360 26.53 48.12 -25.83
CA SER A 360 26.64 47.07 -24.81
C SER A 360 25.41 46.99 -23.94
N TYR A 361 24.89 48.13 -23.49
CA TYR A 361 23.64 48.22 -22.72
C TYR A 361 22.43 47.73 -23.54
N TYR A 362 22.32 48.10 -24.80
CA TYR A 362 21.27 47.58 -25.68
C TYR A 362 21.38 46.09 -25.94
N LYS A 363 22.59 45.56 -26.03
CA LYS A 363 22.84 44.13 -26.17
C LYS A 363 22.40 43.38 -24.90
N LYS A 364 22.69 43.93 -23.69
CA LYS A 364 22.22 43.40 -22.41
C LYS A 364 20.69 43.41 -22.34
N TYR A 365 20.06 44.55 -22.66
CA TYR A 365 18.60 44.70 -22.70
C TYR A 365 17.96 43.63 -23.60
N ARG A 366 18.39 43.53 -24.87
CA ARG A 366 17.83 42.54 -25.82
C ARG A 366 17.96 41.12 -25.33
N LYS A 367 19.13 40.75 -24.76
CA LYS A 367 19.36 39.45 -24.17
C LYS A 367 18.41 39.18 -22.99
N GLN A 368 18.31 40.11 -22.06
CA GLN A 368 17.42 39.99 -20.88
C GLN A 368 15.95 39.90 -21.28
N LYS A 369 15.49 40.76 -22.20
CA LYS A 369 14.10 40.76 -22.70
C LYS A 369 13.74 39.39 -23.31
N ARG A 370 14.58 38.86 -24.21
CA ARG A 370 14.36 37.54 -24.80
C ARG A 370 14.36 36.43 -23.73
N THR A 371 15.23 36.54 -22.73
CA THR A 371 15.28 35.61 -21.61
C THR A 371 13.99 35.67 -20.80
N LEU A 372 13.46 36.85 -20.49
CA LEU A 372 12.21 37.01 -19.75
C LEU A 372 11.01 36.38 -20.49
N GLU A 373 10.90 36.56 -21.81
CA GLU A 373 9.86 35.92 -22.62
C GLU A 373 9.91 34.40 -22.55
N ILE A 374 11.10 33.81 -22.66
CA ILE A 374 11.30 32.36 -22.54
C ILE A 374 10.95 31.87 -21.12
N LEU A 375 11.42 32.59 -20.09
CA LEU A 375 11.19 32.22 -18.70
C LEU A 375 9.69 32.31 -18.35
N GLN A 376 8.95 33.25 -18.90
CA GLN A 376 7.51 33.36 -18.70
C GLN A 376 6.78 32.13 -19.23
N THR A 377 7.06 31.71 -20.46
CA THR A 377 6.46 30.51 -21.05
C THR A 377 6.81 29.26 -20.24
N GLN A 378 8.09 29.12 -19.82
CA GLN A 378 8.52 28.00 -18.99
C GLN A 378 7.87 27.98 -17.59
N GLU A 379 7.64 29.15 -17.01
CA GLU A 379 6.94 29.28 -15.72
C GLU A 379 5.49 28.81 -15.85
N GLU A 380 4.76 29.25 -16.89
CA GLU A 380 3.38 28.86 -17.13
C GLU A 380 3.24 27.34 -17.33
N GLU A 381 4.11 26.76 -18.16
CA GLU A 381 4.15 25.31 -18.38
C GLU A 381 4.44 24.55 -17.07
N LEU A 382 5.43 24.99 -16.31
CA LEU A 382 5.85 24.34 -15.08
C LEU A 382 4.82 24.47 -13.96
N ARG A 383 4.12 25.59 -13.87
CA ARG A 383 2.97 25.75 -12.95
C ARG A 383 1.85 24.77 -13.30
N SER A 384 1.53 24.60 -14.58
CA SER A 384 0.55 23.61 -15.01
C SER A 384 0.98 22.16 -14.69
N GLU A 385 2.28 21.85 -14.81
CA GLU A 385 2.81 20.54 -14.41
C GLU A 385 2.72 20.31 -12.89
N LEU A 386 3.00 21.36 -12.10
CA LEU A 386 2.92 21.31 -10.64
C LEU A 386 1.48 21.07 -10.17
N GLU A 387 0.52 21.82 -10.72
CA GLU A 387 -0.92 21.64 -10.44
C GLU A 387 -1.38 20.22 -10.79
N TYR A 388 -0.92 19.67 -11.91
CA TYR A 388 -1.21 18.28 -12.27
C TYR A 388 -0.61 17.29 -11.27
N SER A 389 0.62 17.52 -10.78
CA SER A 389 1.23 16.68 -9.76
C SER A 389 0.47 16.75 -8.43
N ILE A 390 -0.05 17.91 -8.06
CA ILE A 390 -0.89 18.10 -6.87
C ILE A 390 -2.22 17.34 -7.03
N SER A 391 -2.87 17.44 -8.18
CA SER A 391 -4.12 16.71 -8.45
C SER A 391 -3.93 15.19 -8.40
N LEU A 392 -2.79 14.67 -8.85
CA LEU A 392 -2.44 13.23 -8.74
C LEU A 392 -2.25 12.80 -7.27
N LEU A 393 -1.61 13.63 -6.44
CA LEU A 393 -1.48 13.34 -5.01
C LEU A 393 -2.84 13.35 -4.31
N ALA A 394 -3.72 14.29 -4.65
CA ALA A 394 -5.09 14.33 -4.14
C ALA A 394 -5.87 13.06 -4.53
N ALA A 395 -5.79 12.63 -5.79
CA ALA A 395 -6.42 11.39 -6.25
C ALA A 395 -5.86 10.15 -5.54
N LEU A 396 -4.53 10.07 -5.33
CA LEU A 396 -3.88 9.00 -4.57
C LEU A 396 -4.33 8.97 -3.10
N SER A 397 -4.46 10.14 -2.46
CA SER A 397 -4.93 10.23 -1.08
C SER A 397 -6.41 9.84 -0.90
N SER A 398 -7.18 9.87 -1.98
CA SER A 398 -8.61 9.55 -2.01
C SER A 398 -8.90 8.17 -2.61
N ALA A 399 -7.85 7.39 -2.94
CA ALA A 399 -8.01 6.03 -3.43
C ALA A 399 -8.47 5.10 -2.31
N ASP A 400 -9.54 4.34 -2.54
CA ASP A 400 -10.16 3.44 -1.55
C ASP A 400 -9.86 1.96 -1.83
N ASN A 401 -9.50 1.60 -3.07
CA ASN A 401 -9.33 0.21 -3.49
C ASN A 401 -8.20 0.04 -4.52
N GLU A 402 -7.88 -1.21 -4.84
CA GLU A 402 -6.79 -1.56 -5.76
C GLU A 402 -7.05 -1.07 -7.19
N GLU A 403 -8.32 -1.09 -7.65
CA GLU A 403 -8.69 -0.57 -8.97
C GLU A 403 -8.38 0.92 -9.12
N ASP A 404 -8.57 1.72 -8.05
CA ASP A 404 -8.21 3.14 -8.05
C ASP A 404 -6.71 3.33 -8.25
N LEU A 405 -5.89 2.53 -7.55
CA LEU A 405 -4.43 2.59 -7.67
C LEU A 405 -3.94 2.07 -9.03
N GLU A 406 -4.61 1.08 -9.62
CA GLU A 406 -4.29 0.61 -10.96
C GLU A 406 -4.59 1.66 -12.02
N CYS A 407 -5.77 2.33 -11.95
CA CYS A 407 -6.11 3.46 -12.81
C CYS A 407 -5.08 4.60 -12.70
N LEU A 408 -4.69 4.95 -11.48
CA LEU A 408 -3.68 5.98 -11.23
C LEU A 408 -2.29 5.54 -11.71
N SER A 409 -1.93 4.27 -11.53
CA SER A 409 -0.67 3.71 -12.04
C SER A 409 -0.57 3.82 -13.56
N GLU A 410 -1.67 3.59 -14.28
CA GLU A 410 -1.70 3.76 -15.73
C GLU A 410 -1.57 5.24 -16.14
N GLU A 411 -2.29 6.15 -15.49
CA GLU A 411 -2.14 7.59 -15.71
C GLU A 411 -0.70 8.06 -15.47
N LEU A 412 -0.04 7.59 -14.40
CA LEU A 412 1.35 7.91 -14.09
C LEU A 412 2.34 7.38 -15.14
N ARG A 413 2.05 6.22 -15.75
CA ARG A 413 2.85 5.71 -16.89
C ARG A 413 2.65 6.56 -18.13
N LEU A 414 1.42 6.89 -18.46
CA LEU A 414 1.11 7.72 -19.64
C LEU A 414 1.68 9.14 -19.51
N SER A 415 1.76 9.67 -18.30
CA SER A 415 2.38 10.97 -18.02
C SER A 415 3.91 10.92 -17.92
N GLY A 416 4.54 9.75 -18.02
CA GLY A 416 5.99 9.56 -17.92
C GLY A 416 6.56 9.63 -16.51
N LEU A 417 5.71 9.65 -15.48
CA LEU A 417 6.12 9.66 -14.07
C LEU A 417 6.50 8.26 -13.56
N LEU A 418 6.07 7.20 -14.26
CA LEU A 418 6.49 5.82 -14.01
C LEU A 418 7.09 5.20 -15.28
N PRO A 419 8.07 4.29 -15.14
CA PRO A 419 8.61 3.57 -16.28
C PRO A 419 7.53 2.68 -16.93
N ALA A 420 7.67 2.45 -18.24
CA ALA A 420 6.84 1.48 -18.93
C ALA A 420 7.06 0.06 -18.36
N PRO A 421 6.04 -0.81 -18.41
CA PRO A 421 6.18 -2.19 -17.94
C PRO A 421 7.28 -2.91 -18.76
N THR A 422 8.18 -3.61 -18.07
CA THR A 422 9.30 -4.36 -18.67
C THR A 422 8.86 -5.61 -19.42
N GLU A 423 7.66 -6.12 -19.17
CA GLU A 423 7.10 -7.25 -19.90
C GLU A 423 6.11 -6.77 -20.97
N ARG A 424 6.18 -7.37 -22.15
CA ARG A 424 5.13 -7.32 -23.17
C ARG A 424 3.85 -7.99 -22.64
N ARG A 425 3.27 -7.47 -21.57
CA ARG A 425 1.86 -7.78 -21.29
C ARG A 425 1.09 -7.28 -22.50
N LYS A 426 0.44 -8.19 -23.22
CA LYS A 426 -0.57 -7.85 -24.23
C LYS A 426 -1.37 -6.69 -23.64
N LYS A 427 -1.44 -5.57 -24.36
CA LYS A 427 -2.35 -4.46 -24.06
C LYS A 427 -3.78 -5.01 -24.06
N VAL A 428 -4.19 -5.64 -23.01
CA VAL A 428 -5.58 -5.64 -22.63
C VAL A 428 -5.74 -4.22 -22.06
N GLN A 429 -6.26 -3.32 -22.89
CA GLN A 429 -6.83 -2.08 -22.40
C GLN A 429 -8.02 -2.49 -21.53
N THR A 430 -7.74 -2.80 -20.27
CA THR A 430 -8.79 -2.93 -19.27
C THR A 430 -9.28 -1.51 -19.03
N GLU A 431 -10.34 -1.13 -19.74
CA GLU A 431 -11.06 0.10 -19.42
C GLU A 431 -11.71 -0.13 -18.07
N PHE A 432 -11.07 0.39 -17.02
CA PHE A 432 -11.66 0.37 -15.70
C PHE A 432 -12.98 1.17 -15.71
N PRO A 433 -14.06 0.62 -15.13
CA PRO A 433 -15.33 1.34 -15.04
C PRO A 433 -15.19 2.56 -14.12
N PHE A 434 -16.03 3.56 -14.33
CA PHE A 434 -16.23 4.64 -13.36
C PHE A 434 -16.72 4.07 -12.03
N ARG A 435 -16.49 4.76 -10.91
CA ARG A 435 -17.22 4.45 -9.68
C ARG A 435 -18.70 4.73 -9.92
N ARG A 436 -19.55 3.76 -9.61
CA ARG A 436 -21.00 3.86 -9.80
C ARG A 436 -21.69 3.84 -8.45
N PHE A 437 -22.61 4.79 -8.28
CA PHE A 437 -23.49 4.91 -7.13
C PHE A 437 -24.92 5.05 -7.64
N GLU A 438 -25.88 4.76 -6.77
CA GLU A 438 -27.29 4.91 -7.10
C GLU A 438 -28.03 5.53 -5.92
N LYS A 439 -28.93 6.46 -6.18
CA LYS A 439 -29.79 7.09 -5.20
C LYS A 439 -31.13 7.46 -5.85
N ASP A 440 -32.22 6.95 -5.26
CA ASP A 440 -33.60 7.23 -5.70
C ASP A 440 -33.83 7.05 -7.22
N GLY A 441 -33.22 5.99 -7.79
CA GLY A 441 -33.32 5.66 -9.22
C GLY A 441 -32.53 6.58 -10.15
N PHE A 442 -31.57 7.35 -9.61
CA PHE A 442 -30.57 8.09 -10.37
C PHE A 442 -29.21 7.42 -10.30
N GLU A 443 -28.58 7.23 -11.45
CA GLU A 443 -27.21 6.76 -11.53
C GLU A 443 -26.24 7.94 -11.36
N ILE A 444 -25.24 7.76 -10.52
CA ILE A 444 -24.21 8.74 -10.22
C ILE A 444 -22.85 8.12 -10.51
N PHE A 445 -22.06 8.78 -11.33
CA PHE A 445 -20.74 8.31 -11.70
C PHE A 445 -19.66 9.24 -11.18
N SER A 446 -18.55 8.65 -10.70
CA SER A 446 -17.36 9.39 -10.28
C SER A 446 -16.11 8.87 -10.97
N GLY A 447 -15.27 9.77 -11.45
CA GLY A 447 -13.97 9.40 -12.01
C GLY A 447 -12.98 8.94 -10.94
N ARG A 448 -12.08 8.00 -11.29
CA ARG A 448 -11.04 7.48 -10.40
C ARG A 448 -9.73 8.26 -10.52
N ASN A 449 -9.53 8.95 -11.64
CA ASN A 449 -8.33 9.73 -11.96
C ASN A 449 -8.64 10.84 -12.96
N ASN A 450 -7.65 11.68 -13.30
CA ASN A 450 -7.84 12.80 -14.21
C ASN A 450 -8.24 12.37 -15.64
N LEU A 451 -7.78 11.21 -16.12
CA LEU A 451 -8.16 10.68 -17.43
C LEU A 451 -9.64 10.30 -17.43
N GLN A 452 -10.10 9.61 -16.38
CA GLN A 452 -11.51 9.24 -16.22
C GLN A 452 -12.39 10.47 -16.00
N ASN A 453 -11.94 11.46 -15.21
CA ASN A 453 -12.65 12.71 -15.05
C ASN A 453 -12.97 13.36 -16.42
N GLY A 454 -11.96 13.46 -17.28
CA GLY A 454 -12.13 13.99 -18.62
C GLY A 454 -13.00 13.11 -19.54
N ARG A 455 -12.94 11.78 -19.38
CA ARG A 455 -13.79 10.83 -20.13
C ARG A 455 -15.24 10.93 -19.67
N LEU A 456 -15.48 10.99 -18.38
CA LEU A 456 -16.82 11.09 -17.79
C LEU A 456 -17.59 12.30 -18.33
N VAL A 457 -16.97 13.47 -18.33
CA VAL A 457 -17.59 14.70 -18.90
C VAL A 457 -17.92 14.51 -20.38
N ARG A 458 -17.00 13.95 -21.19
CA ARG A 458 -17.23 13.74 -22.63
C ARG A 458 -18.31 12.71 -22.96
N SER A 459 -18.50 11.71 -22.12
CA SER A 459 -19.49 10.64 -22.30
C SER A 459 -20.84 10.97 -21.67
N SER A 460 -20.99 12.13 -21.06
CA SER A 460 -22.23 12.56 -20.41
C SER A 460 -23.09 13.41 -21.33
N SER A 461 -24.40 13.36 -21.12
CA SER A 461 -25.37 14.17 -21.85
C SER A 461 -25.27 15.64 -21.45
N PRO A 462 -25.59 16.59 -22.33
CA PRO A 462 -25.51 18.03 -22.03
C PRO A 462 -26.30 18.49 -20.79
N ASP A 463 -27.40 17.81 -20.50
CA ASP A 463 -28.30 18.13 -19.39
C ASP A 463 -28.03 17.30 -18.11
N ASP A 464 -27.06 16.36 -18.12
CA ASP A 464 -26.57 15.69 -16.91
C ASP A 464 -25.95 16.73 -15.97
N ILE A 465 -26.01 16.49 -14.66
CA ILE A 465 -25.46 17.42 -13.67
C ILE A 465 -24.04 17.00 -13.30
N TRP A 466 -23.10 17.89 -13.55
CA TRP A 466 -21.70 17.74 -13.16
C TRP A 466 -21.43 18.46 -11.84
N LEU A 467 -20.58 17.85 -10.97
CA LEU A 467 -20.19 18.37 -9.67
C LEU A 467 -18.67 18.34 -9.50
N HIS A 468 -18.13 19.34 -8.77
CA HIS A 468 -16.71 19.44 -8.42
C HIS A 468 -16.53 20.27 -7.13
N ALA A 469 -15.55 19.92 -6.29
CA ALA A 469 -15.26 20.68 -5.08
C ALA A 469 -14.60 22.04 -5.42
N GLN A 470 -15.16 23.13 -4.90
CA GLN A 470 -14.65 24.49 -5.14
C GLN A 470 -13.32 24.68 -4.43
N LYS A 471 -12.28 25.12 -5.15
CA LYS A 471 -10.91 25.37 -4.64
C LYS A 471 -10.16 24.13 -4.13
N TYR A 472 -10.69 22.92 -4.33
CA TYR A 472 -10.05 21.66 -3.99
C TYR A 472 -9.87 20.79 -5.22
N HIS A 473 -8.83 19.95 -5.23
CA HIS A 473 -8.77 18.87 -6.21
C HIS A 473 -9.75 17.79 -5.82
N SER A 474 -10.62 17.40 -6.74
CA SER A 474 -11.62 16.36 -6.48
C SER A 474 -11.88 15.50 -7.72
N ALA A 475 -12.52 14.36 -7.51
CA ALA A 475 -13.11 13.62 -8.61
C ALA A 475 -14.23 14.43 -9.26
N HIS A 476 -14.40 14.31 -10.59
CA HIS A 476 -15.60 14.74 -11.25
C HIS A 476 -16.72 13.75 -10.94
N VAL A 477 -17.86 14.27 -10.52
CA VAL A 477 -19.06 13.49 -10.28
C VAL A 477 -20.14 13.92 -11.27
N VAL A 478 -20.87 12.97 -11.85
CA VAL A 478 -21.96 13.25 -12.78
C VAL A 478 -23.18 12.45 -12.41
N ILE A 479 -24.33 13.13 -12.30
CA ILE A 479 -25.66 12.53 -12.13
C ILE A 479 -26.27 12.35 -13.52
N LYS A 480 -26.67 11.13 -13.88
CA LYS A 480 -27.41 10.85 -15.11
C LYS A 480 -28.88 11.22 -14.93
N THR A 481 -29.27 12.33 -15.55
CA THR A 481 -30.61 12.88 -15.34
C THR A 481 -31.68 12.19 -16.16
N HIS A 482 -31.33 11.65 -17.33
CA HIS A 482 -32.31 11.12 -18.31
C HIS A 482 -33.46 12.12 -18.56
N SER A 483 -33.13 13.42 -18.63
CA SER A 483 -34.07 14.53 -18.82
C SER A 483 -35.10 14.68 -17.68
N ARG A 484 -34.85 14.10 -16.49
CA ARG A 484 -35.69 14.25 -15.30
C ARG A 484 -35.11 15.33 -14.37
N PRO A 485 -35.93 16.08 -13.64
CA PRO A 485 -35.43 16.99 -12.59
C PRO A 485 -34.76 16.18 -11.49
N VAL A 486 -33.59 16.64 -11.04
CA VAL A 486 -32.81 15.99 -9.97
C VAL A 486 -33.33 16.49 -8.61
N PRO A 487 -33.79 15.62 -7.69
CA PRO A 487 -34.19 16.00 -6.33
C PRO A 487 -32.98 16.48 -5.51
N ASP A 488 -33.24 17.38 -4.53
CA ASP A 488 -32.21 17.93 -3.66
C ASP A 488 -31.45 16.88 -2.87
N GLU A 489 -32.11 15.78 -2.47
CA GLU A 489 -31.49 14.66 -1.76
C GLU A 489 -30.49 13.91 -2.63
N VAL A 490 -30.78 13.71 -3.91
CA VAL A 490 -29.86 13.09 -4.89
C VAL A 490 -28.67 14.01 -5.16
N LEU A 491 -28.94 15.32 -5.29
CA LEU A 491 -27.91 16.33 -5.47
C LEU A 491 -26.95 16.39 -4.28
N LEU A 492 -27.50 16.38 -3.06
CA LEU A 492 -26.71 16.37 -1.82
C LEU A 492 -25.87 15.08 -1.72
N TYR A 493 -26.44 13.93 -2.04
CA TYR A 493 -25.72 12.66 -2.03
C TYR A 493 -24.55 12.65 -3.03
N ALA A 494 -24.76 13.16 -4.25
CA ALA A 494 -23.70 13.32 -5.24
C ALA A 494 -22.61 14.30 -4.77
N ALA A 495 -23.00 15.38 -4.09
CA ALA A 495 -22.07 16.34 -3.49
C ALA A 495 -21.24 15.70 -2.35
N GLN A 496 -21.83 14.83 -1.53
CA GLN A 496 -21.13 14.07 -0.50
C GLN A 496 -20.10 13.10 -1.11
N ILE A 497 -20.43 12.45 -2.25
CA ILE A 497 -19.48 11.63 -3.00
C ILE A 497 -18.31 12.49 -3.51
N CYS A 498 -18.60 13.66 -4.08
CA CYS A 498 -17.58 14.60 -4.54
C CYS A 498 -16.66 15.04 -3.39
N ALA A 499 -17.22 15.35 -2.22
CA ALA A 499 -16.49 15.70 -1.02
C ALA A 499 -15.60 14.56 -0.51
N LYS A 500 -16.08 13.31 -0.52
CA LYS A 500 -15.31 12.11 -0.14
C LYS A 500 -14.06 11.95 -1.00
N TYR A 501 -14.18 12.16 -2.31
CA TYR A 501 -13.07 12.02 -3.26
C TYR A 501 -12.39 13.36 -3.58
N SER A 502 -12.20 14.19 -2.55
CA SER A 502 -11.47 15.45 -2.64
C SER A 502 -10.33 15.52 -1.62
N ASP A 503 -9.37 16.42 -1.83
CA ASP A 503 -8.32 16.74 -0.86
C ASP A 503 -8.85 17.55 0.35
N GLY A 504 -10.08 18.08 0.25
CA GLY A 504 -10.81 18.74 1.34
C GLY A 504 -11.55 17.79 2.30
N LYS A 505 -11.50 16.49 2.10
CA LYS A 505 -12.31 15.48 2.85
C LYS A 505 -12.15 15.47 4.38
N LEU A 506 -11.09 16.05 4.92
CA LEU A 506 -10.87 16.17 6.37
C LEU A 506 -11.40 17.50 6.96
N GLY A 507 -11.86 18.42 6.12
CA GLY A 507 -12.25 19.78 6.50
C GLY A 507 -13.71 19.96 6.97
N GLY A 508 -14.48 18.88 7.11
CA GLY A 508 -15.91 18.96 7.42
C GLY A 508 -16.75 19.31 6.19
N ARG A 509 -17.61 20.35 6.29
CA ARG A 509 -18.43 20.80 5.16
C ARG A 509 -17.60 21.60 4.16
N ILE A 510 -17.55 21.13 2.92
CA ILE A 510 -16.85 21.81 1.84
C ILE A 510 -17.82 22.26 0.74
N PRO A 511 -17.52 23.38 0.05
CA PRO A 511 -18.35 23.86 -1.05
C PRO A 511 -18.14 22.99 -2.29
N ILE A 512 -19.24 22.51 -2.85
CA ILE A 512 -19.29 21.74 -4.10
C ILE A 512 -20.07 22.54 -5.14
N ASP A 513 -19.40 22.88 -6.23
CA ASP A 513 -20.02 23.52 -7.36
C ASP A 513 -20.69 22.48 -8.25
N TYR A 514 -21.87 22.84 -8.80
CA TYR A 514 -22.60 21.98 -9.74
C TYR A 514 -23.26 22.79 -10.85
N CYS A 515 -23.25 22.23 -12.03
CA CYS A 515 -23.89 22.82 -13.21
C CYS A 515 -24.23 21.73 -14.25
N PRO A 516 -25.08 22.00 -15.24
CA PRO A 516 -25.24 21.12 -16.38
C PRO A 516 -23.91 20.89 -17.12
N VAL A 517 -23.68 19.68 -17.62
CA VAL A 517 -22.45 19.29 -18.36
C VAL A 517 -22.17 20.23 -19.54
N LYS A 518 -23.20 20.75 -20.22
CA LYS A 518 -23.05 21.74 -21.31
C LYS A 518 -22.26 23.00 -20.92
N ASN A 519 -22.25 23.34 -19.64
CA ASN A 519 -21.52 24.48 -19.10
C ASN A 519 -20.04 24.15 -18.74
N VAL A 520 -19.64 22.89 -18.88
CA VAL A 520 -18.28 22.42 -18.59
C VAL A 520 -17.49 22.28 -19.88
N LYS A 521 -16.37 22.99 -20.00
CA LYS A 521 -15.52 22.99 -21.20
C LYS A 521 -14.08 22.64 -20.85
N LYS A 522 -13.44 21.85 -21.70
CA LYS A 522 -12.00 21.59 -21.63
C LYS A 522 -11.25 22.56 -22.56
N PRO A 523 -10.42 23.47 -22.04
CA PRO A 523 -9.60 24.34 -22.89
C PRO A 523 -8.58 23.52 -23.70
N PRO A 524 -8.24 23.96 -24.93
CA PRO A 524 -7.22 23.29 -25.74
C PRO A 524 -5.85 23.31 -25.03
N LYS A 525 -5.03 22.27 -25.25
CA LYS A 525 -3.68 22.10 -24.69
C LYS A 525 -3.60 21.99 -23.15
N THR A 526 -4.72 21.83 -22.45
CA THR A 526 -4.70 21.60 -20.99
C THR A 526 -4.51 20.12 -20.64
N ARG A 527 -3.99 19.86 -19.43
CA ARG A 527 -3.81 18.52 -18.89
C ARG A 527 -5.13 17.77 -18.73
N ALA A 528 -5.08 16.47 -18.62
CA ALA A 528 -6.27 15.64 -18.33
C ALA A 528 -6.92 16.08 -17.01
N GLY A 529 -8.26 16.04 -16.96
CA GLY A 529 -9.04 16.42 -15.78
C GLY A 529 -9.26 17.93 -15.61
N PHE A 530 -8.49 18.79 -16.25
CA PHE A 530 -8.69 20.22 -16.17
C PHE A 530 -9.90 20.68 -17.00
N VAL A 531 -10.81 21.43 -16.38
CA VAL A 531 -12.00 22.02 -17.00
C VAL A 531 -12.23 23.43 -16.51
N ILE A 532 -12.94 24.22 -17.31
CA ILE A 532 -13.54 25.51 -16.92
C ILE A 532 -15.05 25.35 -17.02
N TYR A 533 -15.77 25.99 -16.12
CA TYR A 533 -17.23 25.92 -16.07
C TYR A 533 -17.84 27.28 -15.69
N ASN A 534 -19.05 27.53 -16.16
CA ASN A 534 -19.79 28.76 -15.95
C ASN A 534 -21.19 28.43 -15.43
N GLU A 535 -21.93 29.46 -14.98
CA GLU A 535 -23.34 29.33 -14.56
C GLU A 535 -23.58 28.16 -13.58
N TYR A 536 -22.72 28.08 -12.57
CA TYR A 536 -22.79 27.06 -11.55
C TYR A 536 -23.53 27.56 -10.29
N LYS A 537 -24.01 26.59 -9.51
CA LYS A 537 -24.50 26.79 -8.14
C LYS A 537 -23.59 26.03 -7.18
N THR A 538 -23.60 26.43 -5.91
CA THR A 538 -22.76 25.82 -4.88
C THR A 538 -23.63 25.25 -3.77
N ILE A 539 -23.30 24.02 -3.32
CA ILE A 539 -23.89 23.37 -2.16
C ILE A 539 -22.80 22.98 -1.16
N LEU A 540 -23.07 23.10 0.14
CA LEU A 540 -22.17 22.65 1.19
C LEU A 540 -22.45 21.18 1.52
N ALA A 541 -21.44 20.34 1.41
CA ALA A 541 -21.57 18.90 1.68
C ALA A 541 -20.45 18.39 2.60
N GLU A 542 -20.82 17.48 3.51
CA GLU A 542 -19.86 16.68 4.27
C GLU A 542 -19.46 15.45 3.44
N PRO A 543 -18.22 14.94 3.59
CA PRO A 543 -17.82 13.71 2.93
C PRO A 543 -18.72 12.53 3.28
N LEU A 544 -19.08 11.71 2.29
CA LEU A 544 -19.88 10.52 2.48
C LEU A 544 -19.19 9.57 3.48
N SER A 545 -19.84 9.24 4.58
CA SER A 545 -19.36 8.28 5.58
C SER A 545 -19.50 6.84 5.06
N GLU A 546 -18.60 5.94 5.45
CA GLU A 546 -18.61 4.51 5.03
C GLU A 546 -19.78 3.69 5.57
N ASN A 547 -20.60 4.28 6.49
CA ASN A 547 -21.67 3.58 7.21
C ASN A 547 -23.09 3.98 6.76
N LYS A 548 -23.30 4.41 5.53
CA LYS A 548 -24.66 4.63 5.01
C LYS A 548 -24.85 4.00 3.64
#